data_d48499f945832733dcb2b58154953f65
#
_entry.id   d48499f945832733dcb2b58154953f65
#
_cell.length_a   1.000
_cell.length_b   1.000
_cell.length_c   1.000
_cell.angle_alpha   90.00
_cell.angle_beta   90.00
_cell.angle_gamma   90.00
#
_symmetry.space_group_name_H-M   'P 1'
#
loop_
_entity.id
_entity.type
_entity.pdbx_description
1 polymer ?
#
loop_
_entity_poly.entity_id
_entity_poly.type
_entity_poly.pdbx_seq_one_letter_code
_entity_poly.pdbx_strand_id
1 'polypeptide(L)'
;MINGVIFDMDGLMFDTERMWATFWEPALAALGLEYKEGLAEAERGTAGETSRNIVRQFYGEDCDANAIIDSLHRVADEEFQKPVPKKPGLDELLAWLDANHIPMAVASSSRVHVIEGNLNNWGLTHYFKALVSGQQVKHSKPDPEIFLLAAEKLGTDPAHTLVLEDSYNGVRAGAAGGFVTVMVPDLLPADDEMRGLYTMECTNLNEVLAKLKTGEL
;
A
#
# COMPACT_ATOMS: atom_id res chain seq x y z
N MET A 1 10.88 -0.10 -22.61
CA MET A 1 11.37 -1.26 -21.82
C MET A 1 11.53 -0.81 -20.38
N ILE A 2 10.92 -1.50 -19.44
CA ILE A 2 10.99 -1.21 -18.00
C ILE A 2 12.41 -1.51 -17.49
N ASN A 3 12.98 -0.57 -16.73
CA ASN A 3 14.33 -0.67 -16.17
C ASN A 3 14.37 -0.54 -14.63
N GLY A 4 13.20 -0.46 -13.99
CA GLY A 4 13.03 -0.49 -12.54
C GLY A 4 11.57 -0.70 -12.16
N VAL A 5 11.33 -1.27 -10.97
CA VAL A 5 9.99 -1.50 -10.45
C VAL A 5 9.88 -0.97 -9.02
N ILE A 6 8.85 -0.19 -8.77
CA ILE A 6 8.50 0.33 -7.46
C ILE A 6 7.17 -0.30 -7.03
N PHE A 7 7.18 -0.94 -5.90
CA PHE A 7 6.01 -1.57 -5.29
C PHE A 7 5.44 -0.66 -4.21
N ASP A 8 4.15 -0.40 -4.23
CA ASP A 8 3.45 -0.14 -2.98
C ASP A 8 3.48 -1.40 -2.11
N MET A 9 3.13 -1.29 -0.83
CA MET A 9 3.18 -2.41 0.10
C MET A 9 1.78 -2.87 0.53
N ASP A 10 1.01 -1.94 1.07
CA ASP A 10 -0.25 -2.22 1.75
C ASP A 10 -1.37 -2.47 0.73
N GLY A 11 -2.00 -3.64 0.74
CA GLY A 11 -3.00 -4.03 -0.26
C GLY A 11 -2.40 -4.59 -1.57
N LEU A 12 -1.14 -4.25 -1.91
CA LEU A 12 -0.46 -4.73 -3.12
C LEU A 12 0.45 -5.94 -2.88
N MET A 13 1.42 -5.82 -1.96
CA MET A 13 2.34 -6.91 -1.62
C MET A 13 1.77 -7.81 -0.52
N PHE A 14 1.11 -7.19 0.45
CA PHE A 14 0.57 -7.84 1.65
C PHE A 14 -0.91 -7.51 1.82
N ASP A 15 -1.66 -8.46 2.37
CA ASP A 15 -3.12 -8.34 2.58
C ASP A 15 -3.45 -7.56 3.87
N THR A 16 -2.84 -6.38 4.00
CA THR A 16 -2.97 -5.51 5.18
C THR A 16 -4.35 -4.89 5.31
N GLU A 17 -4.99 -4.53 4.19
CA GLU A 17 -6.29 -3.86 4.17
C GLU A 17 -7.38 -4.72 4.84
N ARG A 18 -7.40 -6.03 4.55
CA ARG A 18 -8.34 -6.94 5.21
C ARG A 18 -8.05 -7.13 6.69
N MET A 19 -6.78 -7.07 7.08
CA MET A 19 -6.39 -7.15 8.48
C MET A 19 -6.88 -5.93 9.27
N TRP A 20 -6.74 -4.71 8.73
CA TRP A 20 -7.25 -3.51 9.40
C TRP A 20 -8.72 -3.62 9.80
N ALA A 21 -9.56 -4.19 8.94
CA ALA A 21 -10.97 -4.39 9.25
C ALA A 21 -11.17 -5.29 10.48
N THR A 22 -10.28 -6.26 10.71
CA THR A 22 -10.38 -7.19 11.86
C THR A 22 -9.90 -6.59 13.18
N PHE A 23 -9.18 -5.47 13.15
CA PHE A 23 -8.62 -4.84 14.35
C PHE A 23 -9.63 -3.97 15.10
N TRP A 24 -10.70 -3.54 14.45
CA TRP A 24 -11.72 -2.67 15.05
C TRP A 24 -12.43 -3.32 16.23
N GLU A 25 -12.86 -4.57 16.10
CA GLU A 25 -13.59 -5.27 17.15
C GLU A 25 -12.76 -5.40 18.45
N PRO A 26 -11.54 -5.95 18.45
CA PRO A 26 -10.71 -6.03 19.65
C PRO A 26 -10.30 -4.65 20.19
N ALA A 27 -10.08 -3.65 19.32
CA ALA A 27 -9.73 -2.29 19.74
C ALA A 27 -10.87 -1.62 20.53
N LEU A 28 -12.09 -1.77 20.06
CA LEU A 28 -13.29 -1.22 20.70
C LEU A 28 -13.62 -1.99 21.99
N ALA A 29 -13.52 -3.32 21.95
CA ALA A 29 -13.74 -4.16 23.14
C ALA A 29 -12.80 -3.79 24.30
N ALA A 30 -11.54 -3.42 24.00
CA ALA A 30 -10.58 -2.96 25.01
C ALA A 30 -11.01 -1.65 25.71
N LEU A 31 -11.90 -0.88 25.10
CA LEU A 31 -12.48 0.36 25.65
C LEU A 31 -13.91 0.15 26.20
N GLY A 32 -14.42 -1.07 26.18
CA GLY A 32 -15.79 -1.39 26.60
C GLY A 32 -16.86 -0.93 25.59
N LEU A 33 -16.48 -0.74 24.33
CA LEU A 33 -17.37 -0.33 23.24
C LEU A 33 -17.71 -1.54 22.35
N GLU A 34 -18.91 -1.54 21.79
CA GLU A 34 -19.32 -2.55 20.81
C GLU A 34 -18.94 -2.09 19.38
N TYR A 35 -18.52 -3.04 18.54
CA TYR A 35 -18.30 -2.78 17.12
C TYR A 35 -19.63 -2.41 16.43
N LYS A 36 -19.59 -1.41 15.59
CA LYS A 36 -20.72 -0.98 14.76
C LYS A 36 -20.46 -1.32 13.30
N GLU A 37 -21.39 -2.03 12.69
CA GLU A 37 -21.33 -2.42 11.28
C GLU A 37 -21.15 -1.19 10.38
N GLY A 38 -20.28 -1.33 9.36
CA GLY A 38 -19.95 -0.24 8.43
C GLY A 38 -18.80 0.66 8.87
N LEU A 39 -18.32 0.57 10.12
CA LEU A 39 -17.21 1.39 10.60
C LEU A 39 -15.91 1.12 9.83
N ALA A 40 -15.55 -0.15 9.68
CA ALA A 40 -14.32 -0.54 8.98
C ALA A 40 -14.34 -0.12 7.50
N GLU A 41 -15.48 -0.21 6.86
CA GLU A 41 -15.68 0.25 5.47
C GLU A 41 -15.56 1.77 5.35
N ALA A 42 -16.15 2.52 6.29
CA ALA A 42 -16.09 3.98 6.30
C ALA A 42 -14.67 4.51 6.57
N GLU A 43 -13.90 3.79 7.38
CA GLU A 43 -12.52 4.13 7.75
C GLU A 43 -11.47 3.78 6.69
N ARG A 44 -11.84 2.99 5.68
CA ARG A 44 -10.90 2.52 4.65
C ARG A 44 -10.23 3.67 3.91
N GLY A 45 -8.89 3.64 3.90
CA GLY A 45 -8.08 4.65 3.22
C GLY A 45 -8.13 6.04 3.86
N THR A 46 -8.68 6.18 5.07
CA THR A 46 -8.73 7.44 5.80
C THR A 46 -7.61 7.55 6.83
N ALA A 47 -7.31 8.78 7.25
CA ALA A 47 -6.33 9.05 8.29
C ALA A 47 -6.58 10.41 8.96
N GLY A 48 -5.95 10.61 10.11
CA GLY A 48 -5.92 11.90 10.77
C GLY A 48 -7.30 12.38 11.23
N GLU A 49 -7.67 13.62 10.89
CA GLU A 49 -8.94 14.19 11.33
C GLU A 49 -10.16 13.57 10.62
N THR A 50 -10.01 13.11 9.39
CA THR A 50 -11.08 12.39 8.65
C THR A 50 -11.48 11.13 9.41
N SER A 51 -10.53 10.33 9.84
CA SER A 51 -10.77 9.14 10.64
C SER A 51 -11.48 9.48 11.97
N ARG A 52 -11.00 10.50 12.69
CA ARG A 52 -11.68 10.94 13.92
C ARG A 52 -13.14 11.36 13.70
N ASN A 53 -13.42 12.04 12.59
CA ASN A 53 -14.78 12.46 12.26
C ASN A 53 -15.67 11.26 11.94
N ILE A 54 -15.16 10.25 11.24
CA ILE A 54 -15.88 8.99 11.01
C ILE A 54 -16.19 8.31 12.34
N VAL A 55 -15.20 8.17 13.23
CA VAL A 55 -15.42 7.59 14.57
C VAL A 55 -16.53 8.36 15.32
N ARG A 56 -16.51 9.70 15.29
CA ARG A 56 -17.59 10.52 15.93
C ARG A 56 -18.96 10.27 15.30
N GLN A 57 -19.05 10.09 13.99
CA GLN A 57 -20.32 9.75 13.33
C GLN A 57 -20.91 8.44 13.86
N PHE A 58 -20.06 7.46 14.15
CA PHE A 58 -20.49 6.15 14.67
C PHE A 58 -20.75 6.18 16.19
N TYR A 59 -19.92 6.86 16.99
CA TYR A 59 -19.96 6.78 18.46
C TYR A 59 -20.47 8.05 19.15
N GLY A 60 -20.77 9.10 18.38
CA GLY A 60 -21.27 10.38 18.88
C GLY A 60 -20.16 11.43 19.02
N GLU A 61 -20.54 12.70 18.95
CA GLU A 61 -19.61 13.85 19.01
C GLU A 61 -18.81 13.91 20.32
N ASP A 62 -19.37 13.42 21.42
CA ASP A 62 -18.75 13.41 22.75
C ASP A 62 -17.81 12.21 22.98
N CYS A 63 -17.67 11.30 22.02
CA CYS A 63 -16.77 10.16 22.17
C CYS A 63 -15.29 10.59 22.15
N ASP A 64 -14.43 9.88 22.87
CA ASP A 64 -12.99 10.06 22.76
C ASP A 64 -12.45 9.34 21.51
N ALA A 65 -12.61 10.03 20.36
CA ALA A 65 -12.16 9.51 19.07
C ALA A 65 -10.64 9.23 19.05
N ASN A 66 -9.83 10.01 19.81
CA ASN A 66 -8.40 9.74 19.91
C ASN A 66 -8.13 8.42 20.63
N ALA A 67 -8.77 8.16 21.77
CA ALA A 67 -8.60 6.91 22.50
C ALA A 67 -9.01 5.70 21.65
N ILE A 68 -10.06 5.82 20.82
CA ILE A 68 -10.50 4.76 19.91
C ILE A 68 -9.44 4.50 18.83
N ILE A 69 -8.94 5.54 18.15
CA ILE A 69 -7.90 5.42 17.13
C ILE A 69 -6.58 4.92 17.73
N ASP A 70 -6.19 5.39 18.92
CA ASP A 70 -4.99 4.92 19.62
C ASP A 70 -5.11 3.43 20.01
N SER A 71 -6.31 3.00 20.39
CA SER A 71 -6.58 1.57 20.68
C SER A 71 -6.46 0.72 19.40
N LEU A 72 -7.01 1.20 18.27
CA LEU A 72 -6.87 0.54 16.97
C LEU A 72 -5.39 0.39 16.56
N HIS A 73 -4.62 1.48 16.66
CA HIS A 73 -3.18 1.45 16.34
C HIS A 73 -2.40 0.50 17.25
N ARG A 74 -2.76 0.38 18.53
CA ARG A 74 -2.12 -0.57 19.45
C ARG A 74 -2.37 -2.01 19.04
N VAL A 75 -3.60 -2.35 18.67
CA VAL A 75 -3.93 -3.70 18.15
C VAL A 75 -3.18 -3.95 16.84
N ALA A 76 -3.15 -2.97 15.94
CA ALA A 76 -2.43 -3.07 14.68
C ALA A 76 -0.92 -3.28 14.89
N ASP A 77 -0.29 -2.52 15.79
CA ASP A 77 1.13 -2.64 16.12
C ASP A 77 1.49 -4.04 16.66
N GLU A 78 0.59 -4.68 17.43
CA GLU A 78 0.76 -6.04 17.91
C GLU A 78 0.57 -7.09 16.79
N GLU A 79 -0.47 -6.95 15.98
CA GLU A 79 -0.80 -7.92 14.93
C GLU A 79 0.17 -7.85 13.75
N PHE A 80 0.66 -6.67 13.36
CA PHE A 80 1.67 -6.52 12.30
C PHE A 80 3.09 -6.96 12.70
N GLN A 81 3.31 -7.38 13.96
CA GLN A 81 4.52 -8.14 14.31
C GLN A 81 4.48 -9.57 13.79
N LYS A 82 3.29 -10.09 13.47
CA LYS A 82 3.12 -11.42 12.87
C LYS A 82 3.27 -11.33 11.34
N PRO A 83 3.62 -12.42 10.66
CA PRO A 83 3.66 -12.43 9.20
C PRO A 83 2.30 -12.10 8.59
N VAL A 84 2.22 -10.98 7.88
CA VAL A 84 1.02 -10.62 7.10
C VAL A 84 0.96 -11.46 5.84
N PRO A 85 -0.21 -12.03 5.45
CA PRO A 85 -0.32 -12.82 4.23
C PRO A 85 0.15 -12.05 2.99
N LYS A 86 0.93 -12.72 2.14
CA LYS A 86 1.36 -12.16 0.84
C LYS A 86 0.22 -12.20 -0.17
N LYS A 87 0.20 -11.23 -1.06
CA LYS A 87 -0.73 -11.23 -2.21
C LYS A 87 -0.27 -12.24 -3.27
N PRO A 88 -1.22 -12.84 -4.00
CA PRO A 88 -0.90 -13.86 -5.02
C PRO A 88 0.03 -13.34 -6.10
N GLY A 89 1.10 -14.09 -6.39
CA GLY A 89 2.07 -13.78 -7.44
C GLY A 89 3.25 -12.92 -6.98
N LEU A 90 3.32 -12.52 -5.71
CA LEU A 90 4.44 -11.70 -5.22
C LEU A 90 5.78 -12.40 -5.36
N ASP A 91 5.89 -13.63 -4.87
CA ASP A 91 7.16 -14.38 -4.89
C ASP A 91 7.66 -14.63 -6.32
N GLU A 92 6.75 -15.02 -7.21
CA GLU A 92 7.06 -15.29 -8.61
C GLU A 92 7.50 -14.03 -9.36
N LEU A 93 6.86 -12.90 -9.08
CA LEU A 93 7.21 -11.62 -9.68
C LEU A 93 8.58 -11.15 -9.19
N LEU A 94 8.83 -11.16 -7.88
CA LEU A 94 10.11 -10.77 -7.30
C LEU A 94 11.26 -11.62 -7.83
N ALA A 95 11.09 -12.95 -7.85
CA ALA A 95 12.10 -13.86 -8.34
C ALA A 95 12.41 -13.64 -9.84
N TRP A 96 11.39 -13.35 -10.65
CA TRP A 96 11.60 -13.07 -12.07
C TRP A 96 12.32 -11.74 -12.30
N LEU A 97 11.95 -10.67 -11.58
CA LEU A 97 12.61 -9.37 -11.68
C LEU A 97 14.08 -9.44 -11.27
N ASP A 98 14.37 -10.16 -10.18
CA ASP A 98 15.75 -10.38 -9.71
C ASP A 98 16.58 -11.17 -10.75
N ALA A 99 16.05 -12.26 -11.29
CA ALA A 99 16.70 -13.05 -12.31
C ALA A 99 16.98 -12.27 -13.61
N ASN A 100 16.18 -11.22 -13.89
CA ASN A 100 16.38 -10.32 -15.03
C ASN A 100 17.14 -9.04 -14.66
N HIS A 101 17.69 -8.95 -13.44
CA HIS A 101 18.47 -7.82 -12.95
C HIS A 101 17.74 -6.47 -13.01
N ILE A 102 16.41 -6.49 -12.86
CA ILE A 102 15.58 -5.28 -12.78
C ILE A 102 15.55 -4.81 -11.33
N PRO A 103 16.10 -3.63 -11.01
CA PRO A 103 16.15 -3.12 -9.64
C PRO A 103 14.75 -2.81 -9.11
N MET A 104 14.54 -3.14 -7.83
CA MET A 104 13.26 -3.01 -7.15
C MET A 104 13.36 -2.09 -5.93
N ALA A 105 12.30 -1.33 -5.67
CA ALA A 105 12.10 -0.57 -4.44
C ALA A 105 10.70 -0.78 -3.88
N VAL A 106 10.56 -0.58 -2.57
CA VAL A 106 9.25 -0.40 -1.91
C VAL A 106 9.04 1.07 -1.64
N ALA A 107 7.84 1.58 -1.92
CA ALA A 107 7.41 2.94 -1.62
C ALA A 107 6.01 2.94 -0.97
N SER A 108 5.96 2.92 0.35
CA SER A 108 4.73 2.79 1.15
C SER A 108 4.52 4.00 2.05
N SER A 109 3.26 4.36 2.29
CA SER A 109 2.87 5.36 3.30
C SER A 109 3.15 4.89 4.73
N SER A 110 3.38 3.61 4.94
CA SER A 110 3.71 3.01 6.23
C SER A 110 5.06 3.48 6.79
N ARG A 111 5.21 3.33 8.11
CA ARG A 111 6.47 3.66 8.80
C ARG A 111 7.58 2.68 8.41
N VAL A 112 8.83 3.15 8.43
CA VAL A 112 10.01 2.35 8.02
C VAL A 112 10.05 0.98 8.71
N HIS A 113 9.86 0.94 10.04
CA HIS A 113 9.92 -0.32 10.79
C HIS A 113 8.81 -1.32 10.43
N VAL A 114 7.64 -0.82 9.96
CA VAL A 114 6.54 -1.67 9.46
C VAL A 114 6.91 -2.28 8.12
N ILE A 115 7.48 -1.48 7.22
CA ILE A 115 7.98 -1.97 5.92
C ILE A 115 9.05 -3.05 6.14
N GLU A 116 10.06 -2.75 6.95
CA GLU A 116 11.15 -3.68 7.28
C GLU A 116 10.63 -4.95 7.96
N GLY A 117 9.68 -4.82 8.91
CA GLY A 117 9.07 -5.96 9.60
C GLY A 117 8.36 -6.90 8.65
N ASN A 118 7.50 -6.38 7.77
CA ASN A 118 6.79 -7.19 6.77
C ASN A 118 7.74 -7.92 5.82
N LEU A 119 8.75 -7.22 5.30
CA LEU A 119 9.74 -7.81 4.41
C LEU A 119 10.60 -8.88 5.11
N ASN A 120 11.05 -8.60 6.34
CA ASN A 120 11.88 -9.53 7.11
C ASN A 120 11.12 -10.79 7.52
N ASN A 121 9.84 -10.68 7.88
CA ASN A 121 9.00 -11.82 8.24
C ASN A 121 8.91 -12.88 7.12
N TRP A 122 9.08 -12.45 5.87
CA TRP A 122 9.06 -13.33 4.70
C TRP A 122 10.43 -13.50 4.03
N GLY A 123 11.50 -12.90 4.58
CA GLY A 123 12.86 -12.95 4.02
C GLY A 123 12.99 -12.23 2.68
N LEU A 124 12.16 -11.21 2.40
CA LEU A 124 12.08 -10.53 1.10
C LEU A 124 12.99 -9.31 0.98
N THR A 125 13.59 -8.84 2.08
CA THR A 125 14.39 -7.60 2.12
C THR A 125 15.52 -7.58 1.07
N HIS A 126 16.10 -8.74 0.78
CA HIS A 126 17.25 -8.86 -0.15
C HIS A 126 16.89 -8.53 -1.61
N TYR A 127 15.61 -8.56 -1.99
CA TYR A 127 15.15 -8.17 -3.33
C TYR A 127 15.20 -6.68 -3.59
N PHE A 128 15.13 -5.85 -2.54
CA PHE A 128 14.90 -4.42 -2.69
C PHE A 128 16.17 -3.61 -2.48
N LYS A 129 16.53 -2.82 -3.50
CA LYS A 129 17.64 -1.87 -3.45
C LYS A 129 17.34 -0.67 -2.56
N ALA A 130 16.07 -0.29 -2.44
CA ALA A 130 15.62 0.84 -1.63
C ALA A 130 14.26 0.59 -0.99
N LEU A 131 14.11 1.11 0.25
CA LEU A 131 12.85 1.21 0.98
C LEU A 131 12.57 2.69 1.21
N VAL A 132 11.41 3.15 0.76
CA VAL A 132 10.94 4.54 0.92
C VAL A 132 9.65 4.53 1.71
N SER A 133 9.67 5.21 2.84
CA SER A 133 8.52 5.39 3.73
C SER A 133 7.91 6.77 3.55
N GLY A 134 6.60 6.90 3.77
CA GLY A 134 5.93 8.19 3.86
C GLY A 134 6.55 9.17 4.87
N GLN A 135 7.34 8.67 5.84
CA GLN A 135 8.09 9.52 6.78
C GLN A 135 9.29 10.25 6.15
N GLN A 136 9.73 9.85 4.96
CA GLN A 136 10.90 10.40 4.26
C GLN A 136 10.52 11.49 3.25
N VAL A 137 9.23 11.75 3.07
CA VAL A 137 8.70 12.74 2.12
C VAL A 137 7.90 13.81 2.84
N LYS A 138 7.75 14.97 2.21
CA LYS A 138 6.97 16.09 2.76
C LYS A 138 5.49 15.97 2.43
N HIS A 139 5.20 15.43 1.25
CA HIS A 139 3.85 15.30 0.73
C HIS A 139 3.56 13.81 0.51
N SER A 140 2.47 13.33 1.11
CA SER A 140 1.99 11.97 0.93
C SER A 140 1.24 11.82 -0.41
N LYS A 141 1.07 10.57 -0.88
CA LYS A 141 0.17 10.26 -2.01
C LYS A 141 -1.17 10.99 -1.85
N PRO A 142 -1.70 11.69 -2.85
CA PRO A 142 -1.42 11.54 -4.26
C PRO A 142 -0.25 12.38 -4.82
N ASP A 143 0.57 13.03 -3.99
CA ASP A 143 1.78 13.67 -4.46
C ASP A 143 2.80 12.61 -4.92
N PRO A 144 3.50 12.79 -6.08
CA PRO A 144 4.44 11.81 -6.61
C PRO A 144 5.76 11.71 -5.84
N GLU A 145 6.01 12.54 -4.83
CA GLU A 145 7.30 12.69 -4.14
C GLU A 145 7.88 11.34 -3.71
N ILE A 146 7.05 10.44 -3.18
CA ILE A 146 7.50 9.14 -2.68
C ILE A 146 8.03 8.24 -3.81
N PHE A 147 7.38 8.23 -4.96
CA PHE A 147 7.81 7.42 -6.10
C PHE A 147 9.00 8.05 -6.81
N LEU A 148 9.06 9.38 -6.90
CA LEU A 148 10.22 10.09 -7.44
C LEU A 148 11.47 9.83 -6.60
N LEU A 149 11.35 9.86 -5.25
CA LEU A 149 12.44 9.51 -4.34
C LEU A 149 12.88 8.04 -4.51
N ALA A 150 11.92 7.13 -4.70
CA ALA A 150 12.23 5.72 -4.95
C ALA A 150 12.97 5.52 -6.28
N ALA A 151 12.53 6.17 -7.36
CA ALA A 151 13.21 6.14 -8.66
C ALA A 151 14.62 6.73 -8.59
N GLU A 152 14.83 7.84 -7.88
CA GLU A 152 16.15 8.43 -7.61
C GLU A 152 17.08 7.41 -6.94
N LYS A 153 16.60 6.73 -5.89
CA LYS A 153 17.38 5.69 -5.19
C LYS A 153 17.68 4.48 -6.06
N LEU A 154 16.79 4.12 -6.97
CA LEU A 154 17.03 3.07 -7.96
C LEU A 154 18.02 3.52 -9.05
N GLY A 155 18.07 4.82 -9.33
CA GLY A 155 18.81 5.38 -10.46
C GLY A 155 18.09 5.15 -11.79
N THR A 156 16.74 5.20 -11.79
CA THR A 156 15.89 4.93 -12.95
C THR A 156 15.09 6.16 -13.35
N ASP A 157 14.74 6.26 -14.64
CA ASP A 157 13.88 7.31 -15.16
C ASP A 157 12.40 6.94 -14.92
N PRO A 158 11.55 7.85 -14.40
CA PRO A 158 10.13 7.60 -14.23
C PRO A 158 9.43 7.03 -15.46
N ALA A 159 9.72 7.56 -16.65
CA ALA A 159 9.10 7.08 -17.91
C ALA A 159 9.42 5.60 -18.24
N HIS A 160 10.45 5.03 -17.62
CA HIS A 160 10.87 3.65 -17.77
C HIS A 160 10.79 2.84 -16.47
N THR A 161 10.16 3.41 -15.45
CA THR A 161 9.98 2.75 -14.15
C THR A 161 8.52 2.37 -13.97
N LEU A 162 8.29 1.12 -13.63
CA LEU A 162 6.97 0.59 -13.33
C LEU A 162 6.62 0.91 -11.88
N VAL A 163 5.45 1.49 -11.65
CA VAL A 163 4.82 1.62 -10.33
C VAL A 163 3.65 0.64 -10.26
N LEU A 164 3.65 -0.22 -9.26
CA LEU A 164 2.56 -1.13 -8.94
C LEU A 164 1.80 -0.61 -7.73
N GLU A 165 0.49 -0.47 -7.85
CA GLU A 165 -0.38 0.18 -6.87
C GLU A 165 -1.79 -0.43 -6.84
N ASP A 166 -2.42 -0.42 -5.66
CA ASP A 166 -3.80 -0.88 -5.48
C ASP A 166 -4.77 0.27 -5.20
N SER A 167 -4.25 1.43 -4.75
CA SER A 167 -5.03 2.56 -4.26
C SER A 167 -5.18 3.70 -5.26
N TYR A 168 -6.28 4.44 -5.17
CA TYR A 168 -6.52 5.61 -6.02
C TYR A 168 -5.47 6.70 -5.83
N ASN A 169 -5.07 6.98 -4.58
CA ASN A 169 -4.07 7.99 -4.30
C ASN A 169 -2.69 7.59 -4.84
N GLY A 170 -2.35 6.31 -4.79
CA GLY A 170 -1.12 5.83 -5.37
C GLY A 170 -1.11 5.86 -6.89
N VAL A 171 -2.22 5.49 -7.54
CA VAL A 171 -2.36 5.61 -8.99
C VAL A 171 -2.22 7.07 -9.44
N ARG A 172 -2.87 8.02 -8.74
CA ARG A 172 -2.70 9.46 -9.00
C ARG A 172 -1.22 9.89 -8.86
N ALA A 173 -0.55 9.44 -7.81
CA ALA A 173 0.85 9.76 -7.56
C ALA A 173 1.77 9.19 -8.67
N GLY A 174 1.56 7.94 -9.07
CA GLY A 174 2.30 7.32 -10.18
C GLY A 174 2.12 8.06 -11.50
N ALA A 175 0.86 8.36 -11.85
CA ALA A 175 0.54 9.12 -13.06
C ALA A 175 1.13 10.55 -13.02
N ALA A 176 0.99 11.26 -11.90
CA ALA A 176 1.54 12.62 -11.74
C ALA A 176 3.07 12.65 -11.80
N GLY A 177 3.74 11.59 -11.38
CA GLY A 177 5.20 11.43 -11.46
C GLY A 177 5.71 11.01 -12.85
N GLY A 178 4.83 10.73 -13.80
CA GLY A 178 5.19 10.29 -15.15
C GLY A 178 5.67 8.84 -15.25
N PHE A 179 5.25 8.00 -14.30
CA PHE A 179 5.59 6.58 -14.26
C PHE A 179 4.70 5.73 -15.16
N VAL A 180 5.22 4.56 -15.58
CA VAL A 180 4.37 3.49 -16.09
C VAL A 180 3.62 2.92 -14.91
N THR A 181 2.35 3.29 -14.74
CA THR A 181 1.56 2.95 -13.55
C THR A 181 0.62 1.78 -13.86
N VAL A 182 0.74 0.70 -13.12
CA VAL A 182 -0.18 -0.44 -13.19
C VAL A 182 -1.00 -0.48 -11.90
N MET A 183 -2.32 -0.43 -12.06
CA MET A 183 -3.25 -0.64 -10.96
C MET A 183 -3.53 -2.13 -10.80
N VAL A 184 -3.38 -2.62 -9.57
CA VAL A 184 -3.74 -4.00 -9.15
C VAL A 184 -4.77 -3.87 -8.04
N PRO A 185 -6.06 -3.71 -8.36
CA PRO A 185 -7.09 -3.42 -7.36
C PRO A 185 -7.17 -4.48 -6.25
N ASP A 186 -7.22 -4.05 -4.99
CA ASP A 186 -7.51 -4.95 -3.86
C ASP A 186 -9.01 -4.90 -3.49
N LEU A 187 -9.42 -3.93 -2.69
CA LEU A 187 -10.79 -3.83 -2.19
C LEU A 187 -11.65 -2.85 -2.99
N LEU A 188 -11.03 -1.87 -3.66
CA LEU A 188 -11.71 -0.87 -4.48
C LEU A 188 -11.44 -1.13 -5.96
N PRO A 189 -12.48 -1.43 -6.77
CA PRO A 189 -12.31 -1.57 -8.21
C PRO A 189 -11.97 -0.24 -8.86
N ALA A 190 -11.25 -0.24 -9.99
CA ALA A 190 -10.98 0.97 -10.74
C ALA A 190 -12.27 1.68 -11.17
N ASP A 191 -12.35 2.97 -10.91
CA ASP A 191 -13.39 3.85 -11.43
C ASP A 191 -12.97 4.51 -12.76
N ASP A 192 -13.80 5.40 -13.29
CA ASP A 192 -13.54 6.05 -14.58
C ASP A 192 -12.35 7.04 -14.49
N GLU A 193 -12.12 7.66 -13.32
CA GLU A 193 -10.93 8.49 -13.11
C GLU A 193 -9.66 7.64 -13.17
N MET A 194 -9.63 6.53 -12.45
CA MET A 194 -8.47 5.64 -12.43
C MET A 194 -8.15 5.10 -13.82
N ARG A 195 -9.17 4.73 -14.60
CA ARG A 195 -9.01 4.27 -16.00
C ARG A 195 -8.38 5.31 -16.91
N GLY A 196 -8.49 6.59 -16.56
CA GLY A 196 -7.84 7.70 -17.27
C GLY A 196 -6.39 7.96 -16.86
N LEU A 197 -5.91 7.37 -15.77
CA LEU A 197 -4.62 7.68 -15.14
C LEU A 197 -3.59 6.56 -15.28
N TYR A 198 -3.99 5.31 -15.06
CA TYR A 198 -3.06 4.18 -15.14
C TYR A 198 -2.74 3.79 -16.59
N THR A 199 -1.57 3.20 -16.79
CA THR A 199 -1.18 2.61 -18.08
C THR A 199 -1.91 1.29 -18.33
N MET A 200 -2.11 0.49 -17.28
CA MET A 200 -2.74 -0.83 -17.33
C MET A 200 -3.38 -1.18 -16.01
N GLU A 201 -4.45 -1.99 -16.05
CA GLU A 201 -5.02 -2.67 -14.89
C GLU A 201 -4.70 -4.16 -14.98
N CYS A 202 -4.26 -4.74 -13.86
CA CYS A 202 -4.05 -6.18 -13.71
C CYS A 202 -4.83 -6.70 -12.51
N THR A 203 -5.33 -7.92 -12.57
CA THR A 203 -6.13 -8.53 -11.50
C THR A 203 -5.30 -8.99 -10.30
N ASN A 204 -4.02 -9.24 -10.48
CA ASN A 204 -3.05 -9.67 -9.46
C ASN A 204 -1.62 -9.60 -10.00
N LEU A 205 -0.62 -9.86 -9.13
CA LEU A 205 0.78 -9.78 -9.50
C LEU A 205 1.23 -10.90 -10.47
N ASN A 206 0.51 -12.03 -10.57
CA ASN A 206 0.77 -13.02 -11.62
C ASN A 206 0.47 -12.48 -13.02
N GLU A 207 -0.60 -11.68 -13.17
CA GLU A 207 -0.90 -11.04 -14.44
C GLU A 207 0.14 -9.98 -14.80
N VAL A 208 0.59 -9.17 -13.83
CA VAL A 208 1.72 -8.23 -14.04
C VAL A 208 2.94 -8.98 -14.58
N LEU A 209 3.29 -10.11 -13.95
CA LEU A 209 4.40 -10.96 -14.41
C LEU A 209 4.19 -11.47 -15.85
N ALA A 210 2.97 -11.89 -16.19
CA ALA A 210 2.66 -12.35 -17.53
C ALA A 210 2.85 -11.23 -18.57
N LYS A 211 2.39 -10.00 -18.27
CA LYS A 211 2.55 -8.81 -19.13
C LYS A 211 4.01 -8.41 -19.32
N LEU A 212 4.82 -8.45 -18.26
CA LEU A 212 6.26 -8.22 -18.35
C LEU A 212 6.96 -9.27 -19.25
N LYS A 213 6.59 -10.54 -19.14
CA LYS A 213 7.17 -11.62 -19.95
C LYS A 213 6.80 -11.54 -21.43
N THR A 214 5.64 -10.98 -21.76
CA THR A 214 5.19 -10.82 -23.15
C THR A 214 5.66 -9.51 -23.77
N GLY A 215 6.24 -8.59 -22.98
CA GLY A 215 6.67 -7.26 -23.44
C GLY A 215 5.52 -6.28 -23.67
N GLU A 216 4.36 -6.54 -23.03
CA GLU A 216 3.23 -5.61 -23.02
C GLU A 216 3.44 -4.48 -21.98
N LEU A 217 4.35 -4.70 -21.02
CA LEU A 217 4.85 -3.74 -20.05
C LEU A 217 6.34 -3.49 -20.23
#